data_a64edef86e28f5dc03c18db2a3f3f01f
#
_entry.id   a64edef86e28f5dc03c18db2a3f3f01f
#
_cell.length_a   1.000
_cell.length_b   1.000
_cell.length_c   1.000
_cell.angle_alpha   90.00
_cell.angle_beta   90.00
_cell.angle_gamma   90.00
#
_symmetry.space_group_name_H-M   'P 1'
#
loop_
_entity.id
_entity.type
_entity.pdbx_description
1 polymer ?
#
loop_
_entity_poly.entity_id
_entity_poly.type
_entity_poly.pdbx_seq_one_letter_code
_entity_poly.pdbx_strand_id
1 'polypeptide(L)'
;MTDEDELVAAVKADEGEKVRAIHERNPFLLRMPTPEGTLVLTAVYHGSNNALKALLDRTPEDALNLYEASATGNPRRLKTILGQSRARVNDPNPEGFTPLGLAAFFGRPEAVRVLLDHGADVNQKPPSRFANTALDAAVAGDHLEVVRILAEAGGDVNVRSERNYTSLHKAAAHGNADMVRLLLDHGADPNATRDGGNTPLDDAREKGHAAIVDLLKTRGANE
;
A
#
# COMPACT_ATOMS: atom_id res chain seq x y z
N MET A 1 4.80 -3.93 33.09
CA MET A 1 4.94 -3.65 31.65
C MET A 1 6.42 -3.78 31.37
N THR A 2 6.79 -4.65 30.46
CA THR A 2 8.21 -4.81 30.06
C THR A 2 8.63 -3.65 29.16
N ASP A 3 9.96 -3.41 29.01
CA ASP A 3 10.47 -2.44 28.03
C ASP A 3 9.96 -2.76 26.61
N GLU A 4 9.75 -4.03 26.28
CA GLU A 4 9.17 -4.50 25.01
C GLU A 4 7.74 -4.00 24.81
N ASP A 5 6.87 -4.24 25.82
CA ASP A 5 5.48 -3.78 25.78
C ASP A 5 5.41 -2.24 25.69
N GLU A 6 6.29 -1.56 26.45
CA GLU A 6 6.35 -0.11 26.46
C GLU A 6 6.79 0.46 25.12
N LEU A 7 7.76 -0.18 24.44
CA LEU A 7 8.24 0.24 23.14
C LEU A 7 7.17 0.06 22.05
N VAL A 8 6.50 -1.10 22.01
CA VAL A 8 5.41 -1.34 21.06
C VAL A 8 4.28 -0.34 21.26
N ALA A 9 3.90 -0.07 22.51
CA ALA A 9 2.87 0.92 22.85
C ALA A 9 3.28 2.34 22.39
N ALA A 10 4.54 2.74 22.65
CA ALA A 10 5.07 4.04 22.24
C ALA A 10 5.11 4.19 20.71
N VAL A 11 5.46 3.11 19.98
CA VAL A 11 5.42 3.09 18.52
C VAL A 11 4.00 3.29 18.01
N LYS A 12 3.02 2.55 18.52
CA LYS A 12 1.61 2.65 18.12
C LYS A 12 0.99 4.00 18.46
N ALA A 13 1.43 4.63 19.55
CA ALA A 13 0.98 5.95 20.00
C ALA A 13 1.72 7.13 19.33
N ASP A 14 2.65 6.85 18.41
CA ASP A 14 3.50 7.85 17.74
C ASP A 14 4.38 8.69 18.69
N GLU A 15 4.77 8.12 19.83
CA GLU A 15 5.59 8.77 20.87
C GLU A 15 7.09 8.68 20.54
N GLY A 16 7.57 9.39 19.49
CA GLY A 16 8.94 9.28 18.99
C GLY A 16 10.03 9.54 20.05
N GLU A 17 9.85 10.51 20.97
CA GLU A 17 10.80 10.77 22.05
C GLU A 17 10.89 9.60 23.04
N LYS A 18 9.75 8.97 23.33
CA LYS A 18 9.70 7.79 24.19
C LYS A 18 10.39 6.60 23.54
N VAL A 19 10.19 6.42 22.22
CA VAL A 19 10.93 5.41 21.44
C VAL A 19 12.44 5.64 21.55
N ARG A 20 12.92 6.88 21.46
CA ARG A 20 14.34 7.24 21.63
C ARG A 20 14.85 6.89 23.03
N ALA A 21 14.10 7.29 24.05
CA ALA A 21 14.48 7.05 25.45
C ALA A 21 14.54 5.54 25.80
N ILE A 22 13.60 4.74 25.29
CA ILE A 22 13.61 3.29 25.49
C ILE A 22 14.81 2.66 24.76
N HIS A 23 15.09 3.09 23.52
CA HIS A 23 16.26 2.61 22.78
C HIS A 23 17.57 2.91 23.50
N GLU A 24 17.73 4.09 24.08
CA GLU A 24 18.94 4.46 24.84
C GLU A 24 19.15 3.57 26.05
N ARG A 25 18.05 3.14 26.71
CA ARG A 25 18.13 2.17 27.83
C ARG A 25 18.43 0.75 27.35
N ASN A 26 17.86 0.35 26.23
CA ASN A 26 17.93 -1.01 25.71
C ASN A 26 18.00 -1.05 24.16
N PRO A 27 19.20 -0.88 23.59
CA PRO A 27 19.38 -0.82 22.14
C PRO A 27 18.98 -2.08 21.36
N PHE A 28 18.94 -3.24 22.05
CA PHE A 28 18.62 -4.52 21.41
C PHE A 28 17.16 -4.65 21.01
N LEU A 29 16.26 -3.87 21.59
CA LEU A 29 14.83 -3.94 21.34
C LEU A 29 14.42 -3.48 19.94
N LEU A 30 15.22 -2.69 19.22
CA LEU A 30 14.88 -2.24 17.87
C LEU A 30 14.66 -3.37 16.86
N ARG A 31 15.21 -4.53 17.13
CA ARG A 31 15.11 -5.72 16.25
C ARG A 31 14.12 -6.76 16.75
N MET A 32 13.38 -6.46 17.79
CA MET A 32 12.39 -7.38 18.32
C MET A 32 11.25 -7.60 17.31
N PRO A 33 10.73 -8.82 17.19
CA PRO A 33 9.53 -9.06 16.40
C PRO A 33 8.32 -8.45 17.12
N THR A 34 7.34 -8.02 16.34
CA THR A 34 6.02 -7.58 16.80
C THR A 34 4.95 -8.46 16.18
N PRO A 35 3.69 -8.42 16.65
CA PRO A 35 2.59 -9.10 15.98
C PRO A 35 2.40 -8.67 14.52
N GLU A 36 2.79 -7.45 14.17
CA GLU A 36 2.77 -6.89 12.82
C GLU A 36 4.13 -7.04 12.09
N GLY A 37 4.99 -7.97 12.51
CA GLY A 37 6.28 -8.30 11.89
C GLY A 37 7.48 -7.62 12.56
N THR A 38 7.67 -6.32 12.40
CA THR A 38 8.76 -5.54 13.01
C THR A 38 8.29 -4.19 13.53
N LEU A 39 9.08 -3.55 14.39
CA LEU A 39 8.75 -2.19 14.89
C LEU A 39 8.61 -1.17 13.76
N VAL A 40 9.45 -1.27 12.71
CA VAL A 40 9.37 -0.39 11.53
C VAL A 40 8.03 -0.60 10.82
N LEU A 41 7.64 -1.85 10.55
CA LEU A 41 6.34 -2.15 9.93
C LEU A 41 5.19 -1.75 10.83
N THR A 42 5.27 -2.00 12.16
CA THR A 42 4.27 -1.53 13.12
C THR A 42 4.09 -0.02 13.02
N ALA A 43 5.17 0.77 13.01
CA ALA A 43 5.10 2.22 12.87
C ALA A 43 4.44 2.64 11.55
N VAL A 44 4.78 1.97 10.44
CA VAL A 44 4.20 2.25 9.12
C VAL A 44 2.71 1.91 9.09
N TYR A 45 2.30 0.75 9.60
CA TYR A 45 0.89 0.32 9.63
C TYR A 45 0.00 1.22 10.48
N HIS A 46 0.55 1.78 11.55
CA HIS A 46 -0.19 2.71 12.42
C HIS A 46 -0.09 4.19 11.99
N GLY A 47 0.66 4.50 10.92
CA GLY A 47 0.88 5.87 10.48
C GLY A 47 1.69 6.71 11.47
N SER A 48 2.48 6.06 12.32
CA SER A 48 3.23 6.64 13.44
C SER A 48 4.52 7.29 12.94
N ASN A 49 4.42 8.48 12.36
CA ASN A 49 5.53 9.14 11.64
C ASN A 49 6.68 9.57 12.56
N ASN A 50 6.39 10.04 13.78
CA ASN A 50 7.41 10.44 14.75
C ASN A 50 8.18 9.22 15.29
N ALA A 51 7.45 8.14 15.59
CA ALA A 51 8.04 6.88 16.01
C ALA A 51 8.85 6.25 14.87
N LEU A 52 8.32 6.24 13.64
CA LEU A 52 9.03 5.74 12.45
C LEU A 52 10.35 6.50 12.24
N LYS A 53 10.32 7.83 12.32
CA LYS A 53 11.55 8.64 12.25
C LYS A 53 12.54 8.26 13.34
N ALA A 54 12.08 8.13 14.59
CA ALA A 54 12.94 7.75 15.71
C ALA A 54 13.57 6.37 15.53
N LEU A 55 12.85 5.41 14.94
CA LEU A 55 13.36 4.08 14.60
C LEU A 55 14.39 4.14 13.47
N LEU A 56 14.07 4.85 12.37
CA LEU A 56 14.96 4.93 11.20
C LEU A 56 16.24 5.70 11.48
N ASP A 57 16.22 6.75 12.32
CA ASP A 57 17.40 7.49 12.74
C ASP A 57 18.44 6.59 13.45
N ARG A 58 18.02 5.44 13.98
CA ARG A 58 18.82 4.49 14.75
C ARG A 58 18.99 3.13 14.10
N THR A 59 18.22 2.86 13.05
CA THR A 59 18.34 1.63 12.27
C THR A 59 19.28 1.90 11.08
N PRO A 60 20.44 1.25 11.01
CA PRO A 60 21.29 1.36 9.83
C PRO A 60 20.52 0.98 8.57
N GLU A 61 20.72 1.72 7.48
CA GLU A 61 20.01 1.49 6.21
C GLU A 61 20.13 0.04 5.72
N ASP A 62 21.31 -0.56 5.93
CA ASP A 62 21.60 -1.95 5.56
C ASP A 62 20.94 -3.00 6.47
N ALA A 63 20.37 -2.58 7.59
CA ALA A 63 19.58 -3.44 8.48
C ALA A 63 18.11 -3.57 8.08
N LEU A 64 17.58 -2.67 7.24
CA LEU A 64 16.21 -2.79 6.74
C LEU A 64 16.07 -4.03 5.85
N ASN A 65 15.04 -4.83 6.12
CA ASN A 65 14.67 -5.94 5.25
C ASN A 65 13.89 -5.48 4.01
N LEU A 66 13.54 -6.42 3.12
CA LEU A 66 12.84 -6.13 1.87
C LEU A 66 11.49 -5.43 2.08
N TYR A 67 10.72 -5.88 3.06
CA TYR A 67 9.38 -5.36 3.33
C TYR A 67 9.41 -3.99 3.99
N GLU A 68 10.33 -3.77 4.92
CA GLU A 68 10.57 -2.46 5.54
C GLU A 68 11.04 -1.44 4.51
N ALA A 69 12.00 -1.81 3.66
CA ALA A 69 12.49 -0.95 2.59
C ALA A 69 11.37 -0.60 1.57
N SER A 70 10.46 -1.54 1.30
CA SER A 70 9.29 -1.32 0.43
C SER A 70 8.29 -0.37 1.08
N ALA A 71 7.90 -0.63 2.32
CA ALA A 71 6.89 0.15 3.04
C ALA A 71 7.37 1.58 3.38
N THR A 72 8.65 1.75 3.70
CA THR A 72 9.25 3.07 3.95
C THR A 72 9.62 3.83 2.69
N GLY A 73 9.70 3.14 1.54
CA GLY A 73 10.04 3.75 0.25
C GLY A 73 11.53 4.01 0.10
N ASN A 74 12.39 3.04 0.47
CA ASN A 74 13.85 3.16 0.35
C ASN A 74 14.37 2.48 -0.94
N PRO A 75 14.48 3.18 -2.07
CA PRO A 75 14.86 2.59 -3.35
C PRO A 75 16.31 2.12 -3.38
N ARG A 76 17.20 2.79 -2.64
CA ARG A 76 18.62 2.42 -2.55
C ARG A 76 18.77 1.07 -1.87
N ARG A 77 18.09 0.89 -0.74
CA ARG A 77 18.13 -0.37 -0.01
C ARG A 77 17.49 -1.50 -0.82
N LEU A 78 16.37 -1.25 -1.49
CA LEU A 78 15.73 -2.22 -2.39
C LEU A 78 16.67 -2.70 -3.48
N LYS A 79 17.37 -1.78 -4.18
CA LYS A 79 18.36 -2.14 -5.21
C LYS A 79 19.47 -3.04 -4.66
N THR A 80 19.94 -2.77 -3.45
CA THR A 80 20.99 -3.58 -2.80
C THR A 80 20.47 -4.99 -2.49
N ILE A 81 19.29 -5.12 -1.89
CA ILE A 81 18.71 -6.43 -1.53
C ILE A 81 18.41 -7.25 -2.78
N LEU A 82 17.75 -6.66 -3.77
CA LEU A 82 17.29 -7.34 -4.97
C LEU A 82 18.44 -7.65 -5.94
N GLY A 83 19.52 -6.87 -5.91
CA GLY A 83 20.75 -7.17 -6.64
C GLY A 83 21.46 -8.43 -6.12
N GLN A 84 21.28 -8.76 -4.85
CA GLN A 84 21.84 -9.97 -4.24
C GLN A 84 20.95 -11.21 -4.43
N SER A 85 19.63 -11.04 -4.47
CA SER A 85 18.68 -12.15 -4.64
C SER A 85 17.35 -11.68 -5.21
N ARG A 86 17.13 -11.90 -6.50
CA ARG A 86 15.86 -11.61 -7.17
C ARG A 86 14.71 -12.54 -6.76
N ALA A 87 15.04 -13.71 -6.21
CA ALA A 87 14.07 -14.76 -5.90
C ALA A 87 12.97 -14.34 -4.89
N ARG A 88 13.19 -13.27 -4.15
CA ARG A 88 12.27 -12.83 -3.08
C ARG A 88 11.37 -11.64 -3.43
N VAL A 89 11.48 -11.09 -4.65
CA VAL A 89 10.72 -9.88 -5.03
C VAL A 89 9.20 -10.08 -4.95
N ASN A 90 8.74 -11.31 -5.15
CA ASN A 90 7.33 -11.70 -5.13
C ASN A 90 6.91 -12.47 -3.87
N ASP A 91 7.85 -12.77 -2.96
CA ASP A 91 7.51 -13.50 -1.74
C ASP A 91 6.69 -12.61 -0.81
N PRO A 92 5.56 -13.11 -0.26
CA PRO A 92 4.82 -12.36 0.74
C PRO A 92 5.54 -12.40 2.10
N ASN A 93 5.32 -11.37 2.92
CA ASN A 93 5.71 -11.38 4.33
C ASN A 93 4.78 -12.32 5.13
N PRO A 94 5.06 -12.58 6.42
CA PRO A 94 4.22 -13.45 7.26
C PRO A 94 2.75 -12.99 7.35
N GLU A 95 2.47 -11.70 7.20
CA GLU A 95 1.12 -11.13 7.17
C GLU A 95 0.44 -11.30 5.80
N GLY A 96 1.17 -11.81 4.80
CA GLY A 96 0.67 -12.08 3.45
C GLY A 96 0.77 -10.91 2.49
N PHE A 97 1.54 -9.86 2.76
CA PHE A 97 1.73 -8.73 1.86
C PHE A 97 2.99 -8.89 1.01
N THR A 98 2.88 -8.66 -0.29
CA THR A 98 4.05 -8.61 -1.18
C THR A 98 4.82 -7.31 -1.02
N PRO A 99 6.14 -7.28 -1.33
CA PRO A 99 6.91 -6.03 -1.35
C PRO A 99 6.27 -4.93 -2.21
N LEU A 100 5.77 -5.30 -3.41
CA LEU A 100 5.08 -4.38 -4.30
C LEU A 100 3.77 -3.87 -3.71
N GLY A 101 2.99 -4.75 -3.06
CA GLY A 101 1.75 -4.40 -2.38
C GLY A 101 1.98 -3.39 -1.24
N LEU A 102 3.03 -3.60 -0.43
CA LEU A 102 3.41 -2.65 0.63
C LEU A 102 3.82 -1.28 0.07
N ALA A 103 4.71 -1.25 -0.91
CA ALA A 103 5.14 -0.01 -1.55
C ALA A 103 3.95 0.74 -2.18
N ALA A 104 3.01 0.02 -2.77
CA ALA A 104 1.81 0.58 -3.39
C ALA A 104 0.83 1.14 -2.36
N PHE A 105 0.53 0.38 -1.31
CA PHE A 105 -0.41 0.80 -0.25
C PHE A 105 0.07 2.05 0.50
N PHE A 106 1.39 2.16 0.74
CA PHE A 106 1.97 3.32 1.42
C PHE A 106 2.41 4.45 0.47
N GLY A 107 2.05 4.39 -0.81
CA GLY A 107 2.30 5.45 -1.77
C GLY A 107 3.79 5.75 -1.99
N ARG A 108 4.58 4.72 -2.32
CA ARG A 108 6.03 4.82 -2.51
C ARG A 108 6.44 4.64 -3.98
N PRO A 109 6.25 5.65 -4.85
CA PRO A 109 6.42 5.49 -6.29
C PRO A 109 7.81 5.01 -6.70
N GLU A 110 8.87 5.51 -6.09
CA GLU A 110 10.24 5.09 -6.42
C GLU A 110 10.53 3.64 -6.01
N ALA A 111 9.97 3.18 -4.88
CA ALA A 111 10.06 1.79 -4.47
C ALA A 111 9.30 0.88 -5.44
N VAL A 112 8.11 1.30 -5.87
CA VAL A 112 7.29 0.59 -6.88
C VAL A 112 8.09 0.41 -8.18
N ARG A 113 8.70 1.47 -8.71
CA ARG A 113 9.55 1.40 -9.92
C ARG A 113 10.69 0.39 -9.76
N VAL A 114 11.43 0.49 -8.65
CA VAL A 114 12.55 -0.44 -8.38
C VAL A 114 12.06 -1.88 -8.30
N LEU A 115 10.94 -2.16 -7.64
CA LEU A 115 10.40 -3.52 -7.53
C LEU A 115 9.97 -4.07 -8.89
N LEU A 116 9.30 -3.27 -9.72
CA LEU A 116 8.91 -3.64 -11.09
C LEU A 116 10.14 -3.91 -11.97
N ASP A 117 11.17 -3.06 -11.91
CA ASP A 117 12.43 -3.23 -12.64
C ASP A 117 13.16 -4.55 -12.27
N HIS A 118 12.91 -5.06 -11.06
CA HIS A 118 13.48 -6.33 -10.58
C HIS A 118 12.54 -7.53 -10.74
N GLY A 119 11.43 -7.37 -11.48
CA GLY A 119 10.53 -8.46 -11.85
C GLY A 119 9.43 -8.73 -10.84
N ALA A 120 9.01 -7.73 -10.06
CA ALA A 120 7.79 -7.86 -9.28
C ALA A 120 6.59 -8.07 -10.21
N ASP A 121 5.76 -9.07 -9.89
CA ASP A 121 4.54 -9.36 -10.63
C ASP A 121 3.46 -8.32 -10.23
N VAL A 122 3.13 -7.43 -11.18
CA VAL A 122 2.17 -6.35 -10.99
C VAL A 122 0.76 -6.85 -10.66
N ASN A 123 0.42 -8.06 -11.12
CA ASN A 123 -0.90 -8.67 -10.96
C ASN A 123 -0.95 -9.75 -9.86
N GLN A 124 0.15 -9.94 -9.13
CA GLN A 124 0.17 -10.91 -8.06
C GLN A 124 -0.92 -10.62 -7.01
N LYS A 125 -1.75 -11.64 -6.76
CA LYS A 125 -2.69 -11.64 -5.63
C LYS A 125 -2.00 -12.29 -4.45
N PRO A 126 -1.75 -11.58 -3.36
CA PRO A 126 -1.16 -12.18 -2.18
C PRO A 126 -2.14 -13.17 -1.54
N PRO A 127 -1.63 -14.19 -0.82
CA PRO A 127 -2.47 -15.18 -0.14
C PRO A 127 -3.17 -14.63 1.11
N SER A 128 -3.11 -13.32 1.35
CA SER A 128 -3.77 -12.67 2.48
C SER A 128 -5.29 -12.64 2.29
N ARG A 129 -6.02 -12.55 3.41
CA ARG A 129 -7.48 -12.38 3.38
C ARG A 129 -7.93 -11.10 2.65
N PHE A 130 -7.04 -10.15 2.47
CA PHE A 130 -7.33 -8.91 1.74
C PHE A 130 -7.16 -9.08 0.22
N ALA A 131 -6.49 -10.13 -0.26
CA ALA A 131 -6.34 -10.56 -1.68
C ALA A 131 -6.27 -9.43 -2.74
N ASN A 132 -5.79 -8.26 -2.34
CA ASN A 132 -5.73 -7.08 -3.19
C ASN A 132 -4.44 -7.08 -4.01
N THR A 133 -4.52 -6.79 -5.30
CA THR A 133 -3.32 -6.50 -6.10
C THR A 133 -2.66 -5.20 -5.61
N ALA A 134 -1.42 -4.97 -6.04
CA ALA A 134 -0.72 -3.72 -5.73
C ALA A 134 -1.50 -2.48 -6.23
N LEU A 135 -2.13 -2.57 -7.42
CA LEU A 135 -2.95 -1.50 -7.97
C LEU A 135 -4.16 -1.20 -7.06
N ASP A 136 -4.87 -2.24 -6.63
CA ASP A 136 -6.04 -2.09 -5.77
C ASP A 136 -5.66 -1.53 -4.38
N ALA A 137 -4.47 -1.90 -3.88
CA ALA A 137 -3.90 -1.34 -2.65
C ALA A 137 -3.56 0.17 -2.81
N ALA A 138 -2.99 0.58 -3.94
CA ALA A 138 -2.69 1.97 -4.24
C ALA A 138 -3.96 2.84 -4.38
N VAL A 139 -5.02 2.29 -4.99
CA VAL A 139 -6.33 2.98 -5.08
C VAL A 139 -6.94 3.15 -3.68
N ALA A 140 -6.86 2.13 -2.82
CA ALA A 140 -7.35 2.22 -1.45
C ALA A 140 -6.60 3.28 -0.61
N GLY A 141 -5.31 3.49 -0.88
CA GLY A 141 -4.48 4.53 -0.27
C GLY A 141 -4.57 5.90 -0.95
N ASP A 142 -5.38 6.03 -2.01
CA ASP A 142 -5.53 7.26 -2.84
C ASP A 142 -4.22 7.78 -3.46
N HIS A 143 -3.32 6.87 -3.86
CA HIS A 143 -1.99 7.17 -4.37
C HIS A 143 -1.96 7.23 -5.91
N LEU A 144 -2.44 8.32 -6.50
CA LEU A 144 -2.64 8.50 -7.95
C LEU A 144 -1.38 8.18 -8.78
N GLU A 145 -0.20 8.67 -8.37
CA GLU A 145 1.06 8.42 -9.11
C GLU A 145 1.44 6.93 -9.10
N VAL A 146 1.22 6.25 -7.97
CA VAL A 146 1.49 4.82 -7.88
C VAL A 146 0.53 4.02 -8.76
N VAL A 147 -0.77 4.39 -8.78
CA VAL A 147 -1.75 3.74 -9.66
C VAL A 147 -1.37 3.93 -11.13
N ARG A 148 -0.88 5.12 -11.51
CA ARG A 148 -0.38 5.38 -12.87
C ARG A 148 0.76 4.44 -13.24
N ILE A 149 1.79 4.33 -12.38
CA ILE A 149 2.94 3.47 -12.62
C ILE A 149 2.51 2.01 -12.78
N LEU A 150 1.62 1.53 -11.89
CA LEU A 150 1.16 0.15 -11.93
C LEU A 150 0.29 -0.15 -13.16
N ALA A 151 -0.59 0.76 -13.55
CA ALA A 151 -1.42 0.62 -14.75
C ALA A 151 -0.57 0.63 -16.04
N GLU A 152 0.42 1.52 -16.13
CA GLU A 152 1.40 1.56 -17.23
C GLU A 152 2.26 0.30 -17.29
N ALA A 153 2.51 -0.36 -16.15
CA ALA A 153 3.23 -1.64 -16.06
C ALA A 153 2.34 -2.86 -16.40
N GLY A 154 1.09 -2.67 -16.81
CA GLY A 154 0.15 -3.73 -17.17
C GLY A 154 -0.66 -4.28 -15.99
N GLY A 155 -0.80 -3.50 -14.93
CA GLY A 155 -1.71 -3.81 -13.82
C GLY A 155 -3.16 -3.88 -14.28
N ASP A 156 -3.84 -4.98 -13.93
CA ASP A 156 -5.25 -5.17 -14.28
C ASP A 156 -6.15 -4.26 -13.43
N VAL A 157 -6.71 -3.23 -14.06
CA VAL A 157 -7.61 -2.25 -13.43
C VAL A 157 -9.01 -2.82 -13.14
N ASN A 158 -9.33 -4.01 -13.70
CA ASN A 158 -10.63 -4.66 -13.56
C ASN A 158 -10.63 -5.81 -12.54
N VAL A 159 -9.53 -5.97 -11.80
CA VAL A 159 -9.48 -6.97 -10.73
C VAL A 159 -10.63 -6.74 -9.74
N ARG A 160 -11.27 -7.84 -9.38
CA ARG A 160 -12.35 -7.86 -8.40
C ARG A 160 -11.79 -8.25 -7.03
N SER A 161 -11.97 -7.38 -6.07
CA SER A 161 -11.67 -7.60 -4.66
C SER A 161 -12.88 -8.18 -3.92
N GLU A 162 -12.86 -8.16 -2.60
CA GLU A 162 -13.96 -8.62 -1.76
C GLU A 162 -15.28 -7.95 -2.18
N ARG A 163 -16.38 -8.71 -2.19
CA ARG A 163 -17.72 -8.27 -2.64
C ARG A 163 -17.77 -7.78 -4.08
N ASN A 164 -16.88 -8.27 -4.93
CA ASN A 164 -16.78 -7.89 -6.35
C ASN A 164 -16.48 -6.39 -6.60
N TYR A 165 -15.96 -5.66 -5.61
CA TYR A 165 -15.50 -4.29 -5.85
C TYR A 165 -14.36 -4.26 -6.87
N THR A 166 -14.40 -3.32 -7.81
CA THR A 166 -13.27 -2.94 -8.65
C THR A 166 -12.62 -1.66 -8.13
N SER A 167 -11.41 -1.37 -8.60
CA SER A 167 -10.72 -0.12 -8.31
C SER A 167 -11.57 1.10 -8.71
N LEU A 168 -12.36 1.00 -9.79
CA LEU A 168 -13.24 2.10 -10.23
C LEU A 168 -14.39 2.38 -9.25
N HIS A 169 -14.98 1.35 -8.62
CA HIS A 169 -15.97 1.55 -7.55
C HIS A 169 -15.38 2.34 -6.38
N LYS A 170 -14.17 1.96 -5.93
CA LYS A 170 -13.50 2.61 -4.81
C LYS A 170 -13.17 4.07 -5.14
N ALA A 171 -12.59 4.34 -6.31
CA ALA A 171 -12.27 5.69 -6.74
C ALA A 171 -13.51 6.58 -6.88
N ALA A 172 -14.61 6.03 -7.39
CA ALA A 172 -15.89 6.72 -7.53
C ALA A 172 -16.50 7.07 -6.15
N ALA A 173 -16.46 6.13 -5.21
CA ALA A 173 -16.93 6.35 -3.83
C ALA A 173 -16.06 7.33 -3.03
N HIS A 174 -14.75 7.37 -3.28
CA HIS A 174 -13.82 8.31 -2.62
C HIS A 174 -13.92 9.74 -3.15
N GLY A 175 -14.50 9.95 -4.34
CA GLY A 175 -14.61 11.29 -4.90
C GLY A 175 -13.39 11.79 -5.67
N ASN A 176 -12.42 10.89 -5.98
CA ASN A 176 -11.21 11.26 -6.70
C ASN A 176 -11.42 11.18 -8.22
N ALA A 177 -11.76 12.31 -8.84
CA ALA A 177 -12.03 12.40 -10.28
C ALA A 177 -10.80 12.09 -11.15
N ASP A 178 -9.59 12.42 -10.71
CA ASP A 178 -8.37 12.13 -11.44
C ASP A 178 -8.04 10.64 -11.42
N MET A 179 -8.29 9.97 -10.30
CA MET A 179 -8.18 8.52 -10.18
C MET A 179 -9.21 7.82 -11.08
N VAL A 180 -10.46 8.27 -11.08
CA VAL A 180 -11.52 7.74 -11.96
C VAL A 180 -11.11 7.88 -13.42
N ARG A 181 -10.61 9.06 -13.82
CA ARG A 181 -10.15 9.32 -15.18
C ARG A 181 -9.01 8.39 -15.57
N LEU A 182 -8.00 8.28 -14.72
CA LEU A 182 -6.86 7.41 -14.95
C LEU A 182 -7.29 5.94 -15.14
N LEU A 183 -8.15 5.42 -14.28
CA LEU A 183 -8.63 4.04 -14.38
C LEU A 183 -9.41 3.80 -15.68
N LEU A 184 -10.30 4.74 -16.06
CA LEU A 184 -11.06 4.66 -17.32
C LEU A 184 -10.15 4.73 -18.55
N ASP A 185 -9.11 5.58 -18.52
CA ASP A 185 -8.13 5.69 -19.60
C ASP A 185 -7.32 4.39 -19.78
N HIS A 186 -7.20 3.57 -18.73
CA HIS A 186 -6.57 2.25 -18.78
C HIS A 186 -7.57 1.09 -18.91
N GLY A 187 -8.81 1.37 -19.31
CA GLY A 187 -9.80 0.33 -19.66
C GLY A 187 -10.59 -0.25 -18.49
N ALA A 188 -10.74 0.51 -17.39
CA ALA A 188 -11.68 0.11 -16.35
C ALA A 188 -13.11 0.10 -16.90
N ASP A 189 -13.87 -0.98 -16.61
CA ASP A 189 -15.25 -1.13 -17.04
C ASP A 189 -16.17 -0.20 -16.21
N PRO A 190 -16.78 0.85 -16.84
CA PRO A 190 -17.66 1.77 -16.13
C PRO A 190 -18.98 1.13 -15.69
N ASN A 191 -19.30 -0.05 -16.22
CA ASN A 191 -20.53 -0.80 -15.94
C ASN A 191 -20.30 -2.05 -15.08
N ALA A 192 -19.09 -2.22 -14.54
CA ALA A 192 -18.83 -3.31 -13.62
C ALA A 192 -19.80 -3.25 -12.44
N THR A 193 -20.36 -4.42 -12.04
CA THR A 193 -21.24 -4.50 -10.88
C THR A 193 -20.56 -5.20 -9.71
N ARG A 194 -20.74 -4.67 -8.50
CA ARG A 194 -20.40 -5.33 -7.24
C ARG A 194 -21.56 -6.13 -6.68
N ASP A 195 -21.34 -6.83 -5.58
CA ASP A 195 -22.43 -7.52 -4.87
C ASP A 195 -23.54 -6.53 -4.52
N GLY A 196 -24.77 -6.91 -4.82
CA GLY A 196 -25.93 -6.03 -4.71
C GLY A 196 -26.29 -5.29 -6.01
N GLY A 197 -25.50 -5.47 -7.09
CA GLY A 197 -25.79 -4.95 -8.42
C GLY A 197 -25.37 -3.50 -8.67
N ASN A 198 -24.80 -2.81 -7.67
CA ASN A 198 -24.40 -1.41 -7.82
C ASN A 198 -23.17 -1.28 -8.76
N THR A 199 -23.20 -0.23 -9.57
CA THR A 199 -22.12 0.20 -10.48
C THR A 199 -21.26 1.31 -9.82
N PRO A 200 -20.07 1.66 -10.38
CA PRO A 200 -19.32 2.85 -9.95
C PRO A 200 -20.14 4.15 -10.02
N LEU A 201 -21.08 4.23 -10.99
CA LEU A 201 -22.00 5.36 -11.13
C LEU A 201 -22.94 5.45 -9.92
N ASP A 202 -23.47 4.32 -9.45
CA ASP A 202 -24.34 4.27 -8.27
C ASP A 202 -23.57 4.66 -7.01
N ASP A 203 -22.34 4.19 -6.85
CA ASP A 203 -21.49 4.55 -5.73
C ASP A 203 -21.16 6.07 -5.72
N ALA A 204 -20.89 6.68 -6.89
CA ALA A 204 -20.70 8.12 -7.00
C ALA A 204 -21.96 8.93 -6.67
N ARG A 205 -23.14 8.45 -7.09
CA ARG A 205 -24.44 9.06 -6.77
C ARG A 205 -24.73 8.99 -5.28
N GLU A 206 -24.54 7.82 -4.66
CA GLU A 206 -24.75 7.61 -3.22
C GLU A 206 -23.90 8.55 -2.37
N LYS A 207 -22.65 8.82 -2.82
CA LYS A 207 -21.71 9.71 -2.14
C LYS A 207 -21.84 11.19 -2.53
N GLY A 208 -22.71 11.53 -3.49
CA GLY A 208 -22.93 12.91 -3.93
C GLY A 208 -21.85 13.51 -4.81
N HIS A 209 -21.04 12.69 -5.47
CA HIS A 209 -19.93 13.13 -6.32
C HIS A 209 -20.38 13.47 -7.75
N ALA A 210 -21.10 14.59 -7.92
CA ALA A 210 -21.71 14.99 -9.20
C ALA A 210 -20.72 15.02 -10.37
N ALA A 211 -19.52 15.58 -10.19
CA ALA A 211 -18.51 15.63 -11.25
C ALA A 211 -18.05 14.24 -11.73
N ILE A 212 -18.04 13.24 -10.83
CA ILE A 212 -17.72 11.85 -11.17
C ILE A 212 -18.89 11.19 -11.88
N VAL A 213 -20.11 11.47 -11.45
CA VAL A 213 -21.33 11.01 -12.16
C VAL A 213 -21.29 11.45 -13.62
N ASP A 214 -21.01 12.74 -13.89
CA ASP A 214 -20.92 13.26 -15.25
C ASP A 214 -19.74 12.62 -16.02
N LEU A 215 -18.60 12.47 -15.38
CA LEU A 215 -17.43 11.81 -15.97
C LEU A 215 -17.74 10.36 -16.38
N LEU A 216 -18.34 9.57 -15.49
CA LEU A 216 -18.70 8.17 -15.76
C LEU A 216 -19.70 8.06 -16.91
N LYS A 217 -20.74 8.91 -16.96
CA LYS A 217 -21.71 8.96 -18.06
C LYS A 217 -21.04 9.28 -19.39
N THR A 218 -20.13 10.25 -19.45
CA THR A 218 -19.38 10.59 -20.67
C THR A 218 -18.44 9.48 -21.13
N ARG A 219 -18.11 8.54 -20.24
CA ARG A 219 -17.24 7.38 -20.50
C ARG A 219 -18.00 6.07 -20.64
N GLY A 220 -19.34 6.12 -20.85
CA GLY A 220 -20.18 4.95 -21.20
C GLY A 220 -20.80 4.22 -20.04
N ALA A 221 -20.89 4.84 -18.86
CA ALA A 221 -21.69 4.27 -17.78
C ALA A 221 -23.20 4.34 -18.12
N ASN A 222 -23.87 3.21 -17.99
CA ASN A 222 -25.33 3.09 -18.18
C ASN A 222 -26.08 3.66 -16.96
N GLU A 223 -27.31 4.14 -17.17
CA GLU A 223 -28.19 4.60 -16.08
C GLU A 223 -28.86 3.44 -15.36
#